data_31eadfd10a00614bec19655dee9b5cd6
#
_entry.id   31eadfd10a00614bec19655dee9b5cd6
#
_cell.length_a   1.000
_cell.length_b   1.000
_cell.length_c   1.000
_cell.angle_alpha   90.00
_cell.angle_beta   90.00
_cell.angle_gamma   90.00
#
_symmetry.space_group_name_H-M   'P 1'
#
loop_
_entity.id
_entity.type
_entity.pdbx_description
1 polymer ?
#
loop_
_entity_poly.entity_id
_entity_poly.type
_entity_poly.pdbx_seq_one_letter_code
_entity_poly.pdbx_strand_id
1 'polypeptide(L)'
;IAFWLPTMPYFIEAPFRLTSADVLFYAGDATARGQHYDLVFASWGTQEPQSDVDQYVLWINRSTGQLDFLQYTVRDMFPFVTGIMHYGDFKEAGGLVLPHRLTAVKGLETDDYVHEMRVASFESVAVADPRVFIPEPSKVGKK
;
A
#
# COMPACT_ATOMS: atom_id res chain seq x y z
N ILE A 1 11.95 -10.16 10.92
CA ILE A 1 11.50 -10.99 9.77
C ILE A 1 9.97 -11.13 9.79
N ALA A 2 9.34 -11.41 10.95
CA ALA A 2 7.87 -11.61 11.03
C ALA A 2 7.04 -10.39 10.63
N PHE A 3 7.55 -9.17 10.77
CA PHE A 3 6.89 -7.95 10.35
C PHE A 3 6.98 -7.71 8.84
N TRP A 4 8.17 -7.91 8.26
CA TRP A 4 8.42 -7.54 6.86
C TRP A 4 7.77 -8.48 5.85
N LEU A 5 7.65 -9.78 6.15
CA LEU A 5 7.06 -10.75 5.23
C LEU A 5 5.60 -10.44 4.86
N PRO A 6 4.69 -10.14 5.80
CA PRO A 6 3.31 -9.76 5.45
C PRO A 6 3.18 -8.32 4.93
N THR A 7 4.12 -7.43 5.29
CA THR A 7 4.05 -6.01 4.93
C THR A 7 4.22 -5.77 3.44
N MET A 8 5.10 -6.53 2.78
CA MET A 8 5.36 -6.35 1.36
C MET A 8 4.16 -6.70 0.47
N PRO A 9 3.54 -7.90 0.58
CA PRO A 9 2.29 -8.21 -0.12
C PRO A 9 1.17 -7.23 0.21
N TYR A 10 1.08 -6.77 1.47
CA TYR A 10 0.09 -5.79 1.90
C TYR A 10 0.12 -4.52 1.03
N PHE A 11 1.29 -3.92 0.80
CA PHE A 11 1.39 -2.71 -0.01
C PHE A 11 1.07 -2.94 -1.50
N ILE A 12 1.32 -4.14 -2.04
CA ILE A 12 0.89 -4.49 -3.40
C ILE A 12 -0.64 -4.57 -3.47
N GLU A 13 -1.27 -5.15 -2.46
CA GLU A 13 -2.71 -5.33 -2.38
C GLU A 13 -3.46 -4.07 -1.90
N ALA A 14 -2.78 -3.13 -1.24
CA ALA A 14 -3.39 -1.98 -0.60
C ALA A 14 -4.33 -1.19 -1.52
N PRO A 15 -4.01 -0.89 -2.79
CA PRO A 15 -4.93 -0.19 -3.67
C PRO A 15 -6.29 -0.89 -3.83
N PHE A 16 -6.30 -2.22 -3.78
CA PHE A 16 -7.52 -3.03 -3.92
C PHE A 16 -8.24 -3.19 -2.58
N ARG A 17 -7.49 -3.39 -1.50
CA ARG A 17 -8.04 -3.55 -0.14
C ARG A 17 -8.71 -2.29 0.38
N LEU A 18 -8.11 -1.13 0.13
CA LEU A 18 -8.60 0.15 0.61
C LEU A 18 -9.94 0.56 -0.03
N THR A 19 -10.33 -0.04 -1.15
CA THR A 19 -11.67 0.16 -1.75
C THR A 19 -12.80 -0.36 -0.86
N SER A 20 -12.52 -1.23 0.09
CA SER A 20 -13.50 -1.78 1.06
C SER A 20 -13.46 -1.11 2.42
N ALA A 21 -12.75 0.01 2.56
CA ALA A 21 -12.70 0.76 3.81
C ALA A 21 -14.08 1.33 4.19
N ASP A 22 -14.42 1.29 5.48
CA ASP A 22 -15.71 1.81 5.99
C ASP A 22 -15.81 3.33 5.79
N VAL A 23 -14.68 4.01 5.90
CA VAL A 23 -14.55 5.45 5.71
C VAL A 23 -13.70 5.68 4.46
N LEU A 24 -14.34 6.05 3.37
CA LEU A 24 -13.69 6.31 2.08
C LEU A 24 -14.30 7.58 1.47
N PHE A 25 -13.47 8.61 1.25
CA PHE A 25 -13.96 9.85 0.64
C PHE A 25 -12.85 10.62 -0.08
N TYR A 26 -13.28 11.50 -1.00
CA TYR A 26 -12.40 12.46 -1.65
C TYR A 26 -11.90 13.50 -0.65
N ALA A 27 -10.60 13.57 -0.47
CA ALA A 27 -9.95 14.43 0.52
C ALA A 27 -9.34 15.71 -0.09
N GLY A 28 -9.69 16.04 -1.32
CA GLY A 28 -9.19 17.20 -2.02
C GLY A 28 -8.13 16.87 -3.07
N ASP A 29 -7.36 17.88 -3.46
CA ASP A 29 -6.30 17.75 -4.44
C ASP A 29 -5.00 18.34 -3.93
N ALA A 30 -3.89 17.91 -4.53
CA ALA A 30 -2.56 18.41 -4.20
C ALA A 30 -1.61 18.30 -5.41
N THR A 31 -0.45 18.92 -5.26
CA THR A 31 0.63 18.84 -6.22
C THR A 31 1.88 18.30 -5.52
N ALA A 32 2.55 17.35 -6.12
CA ALA A 32 3.85 16.86 -5.69
C ALA A 32 4.68 16.48 -6.92
N ARG A 33 5.99 16.68 -6.87
CA ARG A 33 6.92 16.38 -7.98
C ARG A 33 6.47 16.95 -9.33
N GLY A 34 5.79 18.10 -9.32
CA GLY A 34 5.26 18.73 -10.53
C GLY A 34 4.06 18.00 -11.16
N GLN A 35 3.46 17.04 -10.48
CA GLN A 35 2.26 16.32 -10.89
C GLN A 35 1.05 16.74 -10.05
N HIS A 36 -0.16 16.62 -10.61
CA HIS A 36 -1.42 16.88 -9.93
C HIS A 36 -2.08 15.57 -9.51
N TYR A 37 -2.60 15.56 -8.28
CA TYR A 37 -3.18 14.38 -7.65
C TYR A 37 -4.58 14.68 -7.12
N ASP A 38 -5.46 13.68 -7.24
CA ASP A 38 -6.64 13.56 -6.42
C ASP A 38 -6.29 12.77 -5.17
N LEU A 39 -6.74 13.26 -4.02
CA LEU A 39 -6.50 12.62 -2.74
C LEU A 39 -7.75 11.87 -2.29
N VAL A 40 -7.58 10.61 -1.90
CA VAL A 40 -8.63 9.77 -1.33
C VAL A 40 -8.22 9.35 0.06
N PHE A 41 -9.03 9.70 1.06
CA PHE A 41 -8.84 9.22 2.44
C PHE A 41 -9.51 7.87 2.61
N ALA A 42 -8.86 6.97 3.34
CA ALA A 42 -9.39 5.65 3.70
C ALA A 42 -9.07 5.29 5.16
N SER A 43 -10.05 4.73 5.87
CA SER A 43 -9.90 4.21 7.23
C SER A 43 -11.04 3.25 7.57
N TRP A 44 -11.05 2.70 8.78
CA TRP A 44 -12.14 1.86 9.30
C TRP A 44 -12.70 2.45 10.58
N GLY A 45 -14.00 2.19 10.83
CA GLY A 45 -14.71 2.69 12.00
C GLY A 45 -15.08 4.16 11.88
N THR A 46 -14.21 5.09 12.26
CA THR A 46 -14.47 6.54 12.23
C THR A 46 -13.41 7.31 11.46
N GLN A 47 -13.76 8.55 11.10
CA GLN A 47 -12.82 9.46 10.42
C GLN A 47 -11.74 10.00 11.36
N GLU A 48 -12.09 10.17 12.64
CA GLU A 48 -11.18 10.66 13.65
C GLU A 48 -10.05 9.68 13.91
N PRO A 49 -8.83 10.18 14.22
CA PRO A 49 -7.71 9.31 14.56
C PRO A 49 -8.04 8.38 15.74
N GLN A 50 -7.81 7.09 15.52
CA GLN A 50 -8.00 6.02 16.51
C GLN A 50 -6.63 5.52 16.94
N SER A 51 -6.54 4.89 18.12
CA SER A 51 -5.26 4.42 18.68
C SER A 51 -4.69 3.18 17.99
N ASP A 52 -5.57 2.38 17.37
CA ASP A 52 -5.32 1.04 16.88
C ASP A 52 -5.76 0.80 15.44
N VAL A 53 -6.29 1.85 14.78
CA VAL A 53 -6.77 1.77 13.38
C VAL A 53 -5.96 2.68 12.49
N ASP A 54 -5.39 2.11 11.44
CA ASP A 54 -4.60 2.87 10.47
C ASP A 54 -5.46 3.75 9.56
N GLN A 55 -4.87 4.88 9.20
CA GLN A 55 -5.42 5.84 8.26
C GLN A 55 -4.53 5.93 7.03
N TYR A 56 -5.15 6.14 5.88
CA TYR A 56 -4.48 6.17 4.58
C TYR A 56 -4.91 7.38 3.78
N VAL A 57 -3.96 7.95 3.01
CA VAL A 57 -4.25 8.91 1.95
C VAL A 57 -3.63 8.39 0.66
N LEU A 58 -4.49 8.09 -0.31
CA LEU A 58 -4.11 7.65 -1.64
C LEU A 58 -3.91 8.88 -2.54
N TRP A 59 -2.77 8.96 -3.19
CA TRP A 59 -2.43 10.02 -4.14
C TRP A 59 -2.58 9.47 -5.56
N ILE A 60 -3.72 9.73 -6.18
CA ILE A 60 -4.06 9.26 -7.51
C ILE A 60 -3.61 10.31 -8.53
N ASN A 61 -2.68 9.96 -9.38
CA ASN A 61 -2.16 10.84 -10.41
C ASN A 61 -3.24 11.12 -11.46
N ARG A 62 -3.60 12.39 -11.66
CA ARG A 62 -4.66 12.78 -12.60
C ARG A 62 -4.33 12.48 -14.05
N SER A 63 -3.06 12.43 -14.42
CA SER A 63 -2.64 12.19 -15.81
C SER A 63 -2.68 10.72 -16.19
N THR A 64 -2.41 9.82 -15.24
CA THR A 64 -2.27 8.38 -15.49
C THR A 64 -3.40 7.55 -14.87
N GLY A 65 -4.10 8.09 -13.85
CA GLY A 65 -5.06 7.35 -13.03
C GLY A 65 -4.40 6.34 -12.07
N GLN A 66 -3.07 6.35 -11.96
CA GLN A 66 -2.32 5.42 -11.11
C GLN A 66 -2.17 5.96 -9.69
N LEU A 67 -2.05 5.06 -8.72
CA LEU A 67 -1.65 5.40 -7.37
C LEU A 67 -0.13 5.58 -7.32
N ASP A 68 0.35 6.83 -7.27
CA ASP A 68 1.79 7.10 -7.19
C ASP A 68 2.29 7.06 -5.74
N PHE A 69 1.49 7.53 -4.77
CA PHE A 69 1.87 7.51 -3.36
C PHE A 69 0.73 7.04 -2.47
N LEU A 70 1.08 6.32 -1.43
CA LEU A 70 0.21 5.98 -0.32
C LEU A 70 0.84 6.49 0.97
N GLN A 71 0.21 7.48 1.60
CA GLN A 71 0.53 7.86 2.97
C GLN A 71 -0.24 6.97 3.92
N TYR A 72 0.39 6.55 5.02
CA TYR A 72 -0.23 5.62 5.97
C TYR A 72 0.30 5.84 7.38
N THR A 73 -0.49 5.43 8.36
CA THR A 73 -0.07 5.30 9.75
C THR A 73 0.30 3.84 10.06
N VAL A 74 0.98 3.58 11.17
CA VAL A 74 1.31 2.22 11.66
C VAL A 74 0.97 2.17 13.14
N ARG A 75 -0.33 2.21 13.45
CA ARG A 75 -0.86 2.37 14.82
C ARG A 75 -0.51 1.21 15.73
N ASP A 76 -0.58 -0.03 15.21
CA ASP A 76 -0.31 -1.25 15.98
C ASP A 76 1.11 -1.31 16.57
N MET A 77 2.06 -0.66 15.94
CA MET A 77 3.47 -0.74 16.35
C MET A 77 4.01 0.59 16.88
N PHE A 78 3.62 1.68 16.24
CA PHE A 78 4.17 3.01 16.50
C PHE A 78 3.08 4.08 16.36
N PRO A 79 2.39 4.46 17.46
CA PRO A 79 1.23 5.35 17.41
C PRO A 79 1.47 6.69 16.70
N PHE A 80 2.73 7.11 16.59
CA PHE A 80 3.10 8.41 15.99
C PHE A 80 3.85 8.29 14.66
N VAL A 81 4.03 7.06 14.13
CA VAL A 81 4.74 6.87 12.86
C VAL A 81 3.78 6.99 11.70
N THR A 82 4.15 7.81 10.75
CA THR A 82 3.55 7.87 9.42
C THR A 82 4.59 7.46 8.38
N GLY A 83 4.14 6.78 7.34
CA GLY A 83 4.99 6.39 6.23
C GLY A 83 4.44 6.88 4.89
N ILE A 84 5.29 6.86 3.88
CA ILE A 84 4.93 7.16 2.49
C ILE A 84 5.50 6.05 1.62
N MET A 85 4.62 5.30 0.96
CA MET A 85 5.00 4.34 -0.06
C MET A 85 4.87 5.00 -1.43
N HIS A 86 5.94 5.02 -2.21
CA HIS A 86 5.96 5.44 -3.60
C HIS A 86 5.88 4.22 -4.50
N TYR A 87 4.92 4.20 -5.40
CA TYR A 87 4.70 3.16 -6.39
C TYR A 87 5.29 3.58 -7.73
N GLY A 88 5.98 2.68 -8.41
CA GLY A 88 6.60 2.99 -9.70
C GLY A 88 6.86 1.73 -10.52
N ASP A 89 7.43 1.94 -11.71
CA ASP A 89 7.72 0.87 -12.67
C ASP A 89 6.47 0.01 -12.94
N PHE A 90 5.37 0.68 -13.30
CA PHE A 90 4.10 0.02 -13.58
C PHE A 90 4.17 -0.78 -14.88
N LYS A 91 3.75 -2.04 -14.82
CA LYS A 91 3.70 -2.95 -15.98
C LYS A 91 2.39 -3.72 -15.99
N GLU A 92 1.98 -4.12 -17.17
CA GLU A 92 0.83 -4.99 -17.32
C GLU A 92 1.19 -6.44 -16.93
N ALA A 93 0.33 -7.04 -16.12
CA ALA A 93 0.43 -8.45 -15.72
C ALA A 93 -0.98 -9.02 -15.51
N GLY A 94 -1.37 -9.99 -16.33
CA GLY A 94 -2.66 -10.68 -16.19
C GLY A 94 -3.89 -9.77 -16.35
N GLY A 95 -3.79 -8.71 -17.17
CA GLY A 95 -4.85 -7.74 -17.38
C GLY A 95 -4.94 -6.63 -16.33
N LEU A 96 -3.99 -6.60 -15.39
CA LEU A 96 -3.84 -5.55 -14.39
C LEU A 96 -2.56 -4.75 -14.63
N VAL A 97 -2.58 -3.46 -14.31
CA VAL A 97 -1.38 -2.63 -14.30
C VAL A 97 -0.87 -2.58 -12.86
N LEU A 98 0.27 -3.23 -12.61
CA LEU A 98 0.83 -3.43 -11.28
C LEU A 98 2.19 -2.75 -11.11
N PRO A 99 2.50 -2.20 -9.93
CA PRO A 99 3.79 -1.59 -9.65
C PRO A 99 4.86 -2.67 -9.47
N HIS A 100 6.00 -2.51 -10.14
CA HIS A 100 7.16 -3.38 -9.97
C HIS A 100 8.22 -2.78 -9.05
N ARG A 101 8.02 -1.54 -8.60
CA ARG A 101 8.87 -0.89 -7.61
C ARG A 101 8.01 -0.22 -6.55
N LEU A 102 8.27 -0.53 -5.29
CA LEU A 102 7.65 0.08 -4.12
C LEU A 102 8.78 0.60 -3.22
N THR A 103 8.76 1.89 -2.95
CA THR A 103 9.83 2.58 -2.23
C THR A 103 9.25 3.33 -1.03
N ALA A 104 9.67 2.98 0.19
CA ALA A 104 9.32 3.74 1.39
C ALA A 104 10.17 5.01 1.43
N VAL A 105 9.62 6.10 0.92
CA VAL A 105 10.31 7.40 0.82
C VAL A 105 10.20 8.20 2.11
N LYS A 106 11.16 9.11 2.34
CA LYS A 106 11.18 9.98 3.52
C LYS A 106 10.30 11.23 3.35
N GLY A 107 9.81 11.50 2.14
CA GLY A 107 8.95 12.64 1.84
C GLY A 107 8.45 12.58 0.40
N LEU A 108 7.40 13.34 0.10
CA LEU A 108 6.79 13.38 -1.22
C LEU A 108 7.71 13.99 -2.29
N GLU A 109 8.53 14.98 -1.91
CA GLU A 109 9.40 15.75 -2.82
C GLU A 109 10.85 15.25 -2.87
N THR A 110 11.16 14.11 -2.24
CA THR A 110 12.52 13.57 -2.19
C THR A 110 12.58 12.13 -2.69
N ASP A 111 13.73 11.76 -3.24
CA ASP A 111 14.06 10.36 -3.59
C ASP A 111 14.79 9.64 -2.45
N ASP A 112 15.05 10.32 -1.33
CA ASP A 112 15.59 9.67 -0.13
C ASP A 112 14.59 8.63 0.39
N TYR A 113 15.08 7.44 0.64
CA TYR A 113 14.23 6.32 1.06
C TYR A 113 14.82 5.55 2.24
N VAL A 114 13.97 4.77 2.89
CA VAL A 114 14.32 3.86 3.97
C VAL A 114 14.61 2.47 3.42
N HIS A 115 13.72 1.98 2.55
CA HIS A 115 13.86 0.70 1.86
C HIS A 115 13.08 0.69 0.55
N GLU A 116 13.48 -0.20 -0.34
CA GLU A 116 12.84 -0.39 -1.64
C GLU A 116 12.58 -1.88 -1.87
N MET A 117 11.43 -2.21 -2.43
CA MET A 117 11.09 -3.52 -2.93
C MET A 117 10.99 -3.46 -4.46
N ARG A 118 11.58 -4.44 -5.12
CA ARG A 118 11.44 -4.68 -6.56
C ARG A 118 10.80 -6.02 -6.81
N VAL A 119 9.73 -6.02 -7.59
CA VAL A 119 9.01 -7.22 -8.01
C VAL A 119 9.54 -7.63 -9.37
N ALA A 120 10.12 -8.82 -9.46
CA ALA A 120 10.68 -9.32 -10.72
C ALA A 120 9.58 -9.66 -11.72
N SER A 121 8.53 -10.36 -11.26
CA SER A 121 7.39 -10.76 -12.09
C SER A 121 6.15 -10.99 -11.26
N PHE A 122 5.00 -10.85 -11.89
CA PHE A 122 3.71 -11.33 -11.40
C PHE A 122 3.22 -12.45 -12.32
N GLU A 123 2.78 -13.54 -11.74
CA GLU A 123 2.17 -14.65 -12.49
C GLU A 123 0.71 -14.79 -12.03
N SER A 124 -0.22 -14.77 -13.01
CA SER A 124 -1.61 -15.05 -12.75
C SER A 124 -1.84 -16.54 -12.76
N VAL A 125 -2.36 -17.07 -11.66
CA VAL A 125 -2.77 -18.49 -11.57
C VAL A 125 -4.30 -18.57 -11.68
N ALA A 126 -4.79 -19.40 -12.60
CA ALA A 126 -6.21 -19.49 -12.93
C ALA A 126 -7.08 -20.00 -11.77
N VAL A 127 -6.51 -20.77 -10.84
CA VAL A 127 -7.18 -21.26 -9.63
C VAL A 127 -6.15 -21.33 -8.51
N ALA A 128 -6.26 -20.44 -7.54
CA ALA A 128 -5.54 -20.61 -6.28
C ALA A 128 -6.30 -21.65 -5.44
N ASP A 129 -5.68 -22.76 -5.10
CA ASP A 129 -6.20 -23.63 -4.06
C ASP A 129 -6.18 -22.84 -2.74
N PRO A 130 -7.33 -22.56 -2.11
CA PRO A 130 -7.36 -21.77 -0.86
C PRO A 130 -6.45 -22.34 0.23
N ARG A 131 -6.15 -23.64 0.18
CA ARG A 131 -5.26 -24.32 1.13
C ARG A 131 -3.81 -23.87 1.04
N VAL A 132 -3.40 -23.29 -0.08
CA VAL A 132 -2.05 -22.71 -0.24
C VAL A 132 -1.80 -21.56 0.73
N PHE A 133 -2.86 -20.86 1.14
CA PHE A 133 -2.80 -19.72 2.07
C PHE A 133 -2.98 -20.15 3.54
N ILE A 134 -3.23 -21.43 3.81
CA ILE A 134 -3.30 -21.95 5.18
C ILE A 134 -1.90 -22.42 5.57
N PRO A 135 -1.22 -21.75 6.54
CA PRO A 135 0.10 -22.19 6.97
C PRO A 135 0.01 -23.60 7.56
N GLU A 136 0.86 -24.51 7.09
CA GLU A 136 1.01 -25.79 7.77
C GLU A 136 1.50 -25.54 9.21
N PRO A 137 0.86 -26.13 10.23
CA PRO A 137 1.24 -25.89 11.63
C PRO A 137 2.72 -26.16 11.94
N SER A 138 3.34 -27.06 11.18
CA SER A 138 4.77 -27.38 11.29
C SER A 138 5.70 -26.31 10.73
N LYS A 139 5.18 -25.40 9.88
CA LYS A 139 5.94 -24.31 9.24
C LYS A 139 5.72 -22.96 9.89
N VAL A 140 4.74 -22.87 10.80
CA VAL A 140 4.55 -21.68 11.64
C VAL A 140 5.60 -21.73 12.75
N GLY A 141 6.53 -20.80 12.72
CA GLY A 141 7.57 -20.72 13.74
C GLY A 141 6.94 -20.69 15.13
N LYS A 142 7.45 -21.54 16.03
CA LYS A 142 7.07 -21.49 17.44
C LYS A 142 7.43 -20.11 17.98
N LYS A 143 6.46 -19.50 18.68
CA LYS A 143 6.65 -18.25 19.43
C LYS A 143 7.72 -18.41 20.49
#